data_d69aa37c0833c68e49cdb6f254c5c7de
#
_entry.id   d69aa37c0833c68e49cdb6f254c5c7de
#
_cell.length_a   1.000
_cell.length_b   1.000
_cell.length_c   1.000
_cell.angle_alpha   90.00
_cell.angle_beta   90.00
_cell.angle_gamma   90.00
#
_symmetry.space_group_name_H-M   'P 1'
#
loop_
_entity.id
_entity.type
_entity.pdbx_description
1 polymer ?
#
loop_
_entity_poly.entity_id
_entity_poly.type
_entity_poly.pdbx_seq_one_letter_code
_entity_poly.pdbx_strand_id
1 'polypeptide(L)'
;MTQTAEILEALPPAQMQPTGLAQFDLAVTATPLVINWNRDAVSALLDATLEQYEKLVVQEEDVPAIKSEMAGLNKLRDRLDNARKEITRQIAGPLKAFDAEAKALVARVVEVRAGLDAQVKE
;
A
#
# COMPACT_ATOMS: atom_id res chain seq x y z
N MET A 1 -19.04 -54.28 -15.66
CA MET A 1 -18.68 -53.95 -15.16
C MET A 1 -18.83 -53.32 -14.52
N THR A 2 -19.02 -53.12 -14.41
CA THR A 2 -19.11 -52.47 -13.82
C THR A 2 -18.19 -52.01 -13.32
N GLN A 3 -17.61 -52.02 -13.30
CA GLN A 3 -16.79 -51.63 -12.71
C GLN A 3 -16.65 -50.66 -12.35
N THR A 4 -17.07 -50.33 -12.57
CA THR A 4 -16.90 -49.21 -12.33
C THR A 4 -17.33 -48.70 -11.20
N ALA A 5 -18.36 -48.85 -11.04
CA ALA A 5 -18.91 -48.27 -9.96
C ALA A 5 -18.18 -48.54 -8.75
N GLU A 6 -17.94 -49.69 -8.58
CA GLU A 6 -17.39 -50.02 -7.38
C GLU A 6 -16.19 -49.28 -7.09
N ILE A 7 -15.54 -48.87 -8.04
CA ILE A 7 -14.39 -48.31 -7.77
C ILE A 7 -14.48 -47.00 -7.21
N LEU A 8 -15.48 -46.35 -7.57
CA LEU A 8 -15.50 -45.03 -7.29
C LEU A 8 -15.78 -44.71 -5.95
N GLU A 9 -16.61 -45.40 -5.40
CA GLU A 9 -17.10 -45.01 -4.24
C GLU A 9 -16.15 -44.71 -3.25
N ALA A 10 -15.21 -45.31 -3.13
CA ALA A 10 -14.36 -45.06 -2.05
C ALA A 10 -13.00 -44.80 -2.55
N LEU A 11 -12.80 -43.74 -3.13
CA LEU A 11 -11.50 -43.42 -3.60
C LEU A 11 -10.54 -43.31 -2.46
N PRO A 12 -9.58 -44.16 -2.37
CA PRO A 12 -8.58 -44.04 -1.32
C PRO A 12 -7.75 -42.81 -1.57
N PRO A 13 -7.15 -42.26 -0.55
CA PRO A 13 -6.27 -41.11 -0.72
C PRO A 13 -5.18 -41.35 -1.74
N ALA A 14 -4.72 -42.59 -1.85
CA ALA A 14 -3.70 -42.92 -2.82
C ALA A 14 -4.09 -42.63 -4.25
N GLN A 15 -5.38 -42.49 -4.51
CA GLN A 15 -5.87 -42.23 -5.86
C GLN A 15 -6.10 -40.76 -6.13
N MET A 16 -5.85 -39.91 -5.14
CA MET A 16 -5.92 -38.48 -5.37
C MET A 16 -4.82 -38.06 -6.35
N GLN A 17 -5.18 -37.24 -7.30
CA GLN A 17 -4.21 -36.71 -8.22
C GLN A 17 -3.45 -35.59 -7.56
N PRO A 18 -2.13 -35.57 -7.66
CA PRO A 18 -1.37 -34.44 -7.15
C PRO A 18 -1.75 -33.17 -7.87
N THR A 19 -1.88 -32.10 -7.13
CA THR A 19 -2.25 -30.82 -7.71
C THR A 19 -1.06 -29.95 -8.06
N GLY A 20 0.15 -30.38 -7.69
CA GLY A 20 1.34 -29.55 -7.88
C GLY A 20 1.61 -28.64 -6.70
N LEU A 21 0.83 -28.80 -5.63
CA LEU A 21 0.97 -27.92 -4.47
C LEU A 21 2.37 -27.98 -3.87
N ALA A 22 2.95 -29.18 -3.78
CA ALA A 22 4.27 -29.36 -3.17
C ALA A 22 5.38 -28.72 -4.00
N GLN A 23 5.19 -28.61 -5.31
CA GLN A 23 6.17 -28.02 -6.21
C GLN A 23 5.88 -26.58 -6.55
N PHE A 24 4.81 -26.03 -6.03
CA PHE A 24 4.44 -24.66 -6.38
C PHE A 24 5.36 -23.68 -5.70
N ASP A 25 5.96 -22.79 -6.48
CA ASP A 25 6.80 -21.73 -5.95
C ASP A 25 6.01 -20.45 -5.91
N LEU A 26 5.84 -19.90 -4.72
CA LEU A 26 5.20 -18.61 -4.60
C LEU A 26 6.17 -17.55 -5.06
N ALA A 27 5.73 -16.68 -5.94
CA ALA A 27 6.55 -15.58 -6.43
C ALA A 27 5.88 -14.26 -6.07
N VAL A 28 6.51 -13.51 -5.19
CA VAL A 28 6.03 -12.21 -4.80
C VAL A 28 7.20 -11.25 -4.88
N THR A 29 7.04 -10.20 -5.66
CA THR A 29 8.07 -9.18 -5.77
C THR A 29 7.46 -7.81 -5.58
N ALA A 30 8.26 -6.88 -5.10
CA ALA A 30 7.86 -5.50 -4.97
C ALA A 30 9.02 -4.61 -5.35
N THR A 31 8.70 -3.52 -6.05
CA THR A 31 9.73 -2.55 -6.39
C THR A 31 9.83 -1.56 -5.23
N PRO A 32 11.02 -1.38 -4.66
CA PRO A 32 11.17 -0.41 -3.57
C PRO A 32 10.77 0.97 -4.02
N LEU A 33 10.10 1.69 -3.13
CA LEU A 33 9.63 3.01 -3.43
C LEU A 33 10.71 4.03 -3.12
N VAL A 34 10.97 4.92 -4.07
CA VAL A 34 11.84 6.05 -3.86
C VAL A 34 11.05 7.30 -4.17
N ILE A 35 10.98 8.21 -3.23
CA ILE A 35 10.32 9.49 -3.43
C ILE A 35 11.40 10.56 -3.50
N ASN A 36 11.48 11.22 -4.65
CA ASN A 36 12.45 12.29 -4.84
C ASN A 36 11.73 13.63 -4.79
N TRP A 37 12.19 14.50 -3.93
CA TRP A 37 11.67 15.86 -3.90
C TRP A 37 12.68 16.80 -3.24
N ASN A 38 12.47 18.07 -3.45
CA ASN A 38 13.41 19.09 -3.02
C ASN A 38 13.11 19.58 -1.61
N ARG A 39 13.00 18.66 -0.68
CA ARG A 39 12.68 18.94 0.72
C ARG A 39 13.59 19.99 1.33
N ASP A 40 14.89 19.84 1.11
CA ASP A 40 15.84 20.75 1.73
C ASP A 40 15.71 22.17 1.20
N ALA A 41 15.41 22.31 -0.09
CA ALA A 41 15.16 23.62 -0.69
C ALA A 41 13.92 24.27 -0.09
N VAL A 42 12.86 23.50 0.11
CA VAL A 42 11.63 24.01 0.73
C VAL A 42 11.91 24.44 2.17
N SER A 43 12.61 23.61 2.90
CA SER A 43 12.95 23.90 4.30
C SER A 43 13.81 25.16 4.40
N ALA A 44 14.80 25.29 3.53
CA ALA A 44 15.67 26.45 3.52
C ALA A 44 14.91 27.73 3.17
N LEU A 45 13.99 27.64 2.23
CA LEU A 45 13.15 28.77 1.86
C LEU A 45 12.28 29.23 3.04
N LEU A 46 11.71 28.30 3.76
CA LEU A 46 10.89 28.61 4.92
C LEU A 46 11.72 29.21 6.05
N ASP A 47 12.92 28.68 6.28
CA ASP A 47 13.82 29.21 7.28
C ASP A 47 14.22 30.64 6.96
N ALA A 48 14.56 30.91 5.72
CA ALA A 48 14.94 32.25 5.27
C ALA A 48 13.76 33.22 5.42
N THR A 49 12.56 32.78 5.07
CA THR A 49 11.36 33.60 5.19
C THR A 49 11.08 33.93 6.65
N LEU A 50 11.17 32.93 7.51
CA LEU A 50 10.94 33.10 8.92
C LEU A 50 11.95 34.08 9.53
N GLU A 51 13.24 33.89 9.19
CA GLU A 51 14.28 34.76 9.70
C GLU A 51 14.07 36.21 9.28
N GLN A 52 13.63 36.41 8.04
CA GLN A 52 13.35 37.74 7.55
C GLN A 52 12.23 38.40 8.36
N TYR A 53 11.17 37.67 8.65
CA TYR A 53 10.00 38.24 9.30
C TYR A 53 10.10 38.30 10.82
N GLU A 54 10.93 37.54 11.43
CA GLU A 54 11.14 37.62 12.87
C GLU A 54 11.65 38.98 13.30
N LYS A 55 12.42 39.66 12.44
CA LYS A 55 13.02 40.94 12.75
C LYS A 55 12.26 42.11 12.13
N LEU A 56 11.17 41.83 11.45
CA LEU A 56 10.46 42.87 10.73
C LEU A 56 9.53 43.63 11.67
N VAL A 57 9.64 44.96 11.62
CA VAL A 57 8.65 45.82 12.25
C VAL A 57 7.73 46.31 11.13
N VAL A 58 6.49 45.83 11.13
CA VAL A 58 5.58 46.06 10.03
C VAL A 58 5.15 47.54 10.00
N GLN A 59 5.34 48.17 8.84
CA GLN A 59 4.86 49.51 8.57
C GLN A 59 3.66 49.40 7.66
N GLU A 60 2.88 50.48 7.58
CA GLU A 60 1.68 50.45 6.75
C GLU A 60 2.03 50.18 5.29
N GLU A 61 3.11 50.76 4.77
CA GLU A 61 3.51 50.53 3.41
C GLU A 61 3.97 49.13 3.11
N ASP A 62 4.29 48.34 4.14
CA ASP A 62 4.72 46.94 3.98
C ASP A 62 3.56 45.96 3.83
N VAL A 63 2.34 46.40 4.20
CA VAL A 63 1.19 45.49 4.24
C VAL A 63 0.90 44.80 2.90
N PRO A 64 0.92 45.51 1.77
CA PRO A 64 0.65 44.81 0.50
C PRO A 64 1.68 43.73 0.18
N ALA A 65 2.96 44.00 0.45
CA ALA A 65 4.02 43.01 0.21
C ALA A 65 3.86 41.82 1.13
N ILE A 66 3.52 42.05 2.41
CA ILE A 66 3.29 40.98 3.36
C ILE A 66 2.11 40.12 2.95
N LYS A 67 1.03 40.73 2.50
CA LYS A 67 -0.14 40.00 2.01
C LYS A 67 0.20 39.13 0.82
N SER A 68 1.05 39.64 -0.08
CA SER A 68 1.50 38.87 -1.23
C SER A 68 2.32 37.66 -0.80
N GLU A 69 3.19 37.84 0.18
CA GLU A 69 3.97 36.72 0.72
C GLU A 69 3.09 35.69 1.41
N MET A 70 2.10 36.15 2.15
CA MET A 70 1.15 35.23 2.81
C MET A 70 0.38 34.42 1.76
N ALA A 71 0.00 35.03 0.65
CA ALA A 71 -0.66 34.32 -0.43
C ALA A 71 0.27 33.29 -1.05
N GLY A 72 1.56 33.63 -1.20
CA GLY A 72 2.55 32.69 -1.69
C GLY A 72 2.73 31.50 -0.77
N LEU A 73 2.78 31.78 0.55
CA LEU A 73 2.88 30.69 1.54
C LEU A 73 1.65 29.79 1.51
N ASN A 74 0.48 30.36 1.36
CA ASN A 74 -0.75 29.57 1.24
C ASN A 74 -0.72 28.68 0.01
N LYS A 75 -0.23 29.20 -1.11
CA LYS A 75 -0.10 28.39 -2.34
C LYS A 75 0.91 27.27 -2.15
N LEU A 76 2.03 27.55 -1.50
CA LEU A 76 3.03 26.52 -1.22
C LEU A 76 2.44 25.42 -0.33
N ARG A 77 1.73 25.85 0.72
CA ARG A 77 1.06 24.89 1.61
C ARG A 77 0.12 23.98 0.83
N ASP A 78 -0.71 24.57 -0.02
CA ASP A 78 -1.72 23.79 -0.75
C ASP A 78 -1.05 22.84 -1.75
N ARG A 79 -0.02 23.31 -2.44
CA ARG A 79 0.69 22.47 -3.40
C ARG A 79 1.39 21.31 -2.71
N LEU A 80 2.02 21.58 -1.58
CA LEU A 80 2.71 20.55 -0.82
C LEU A 80 1.71 19.53 -0.27
N ASP A 81 0.62 20.00 0.29
CA ASP A 81 -0.38 19.11 0.86
C ASP A 81 -1.06 18.26 -0.21
N ASN A 82 -1.36 18.86 -1.36
CA ASN A 82 -1.96 18.11 -2.46
C ASN A 82 -1.00 17.07 -3.02
N ALA A 83 0.30 17.40 -3.12
CA ALA A 83 1.31 16.44 -3.56
C ALA A 83 1.41 15.29 -2.57
N ARG A 84 1.40 15.60 -1.28
CA ARG A 84 1.44 14.60 -0.23
C ARG A 84 0.28 13.62 -0.36
N LYS A 85 -0.93 14.16 -0.51
CA LYS A 85 -2.13 13.34 -0.62
C LYS A 85 -2.10 12.46 -1.86
N GLU A 86 -1.65 13.03 -2.98
CA GLU A 86 -1.61 12.30 -4.24
C GLU A 86 -0.61 11.14 -4.19
N ILE A 87 0.59 11.40 -3.71
CA ILE A 87 1.61 10.36 -3.60
C ILE A 87 1.15 9.27 -2.63
N THR A 88 0.59 9.67 -1.49
CA THR A 88 0.09 8.71 -0.51
C THR A 88 -0.98 7.81 -1.13
N ARG A 89 -1.89 8.39 -1.91
CA ARG A 89 -2.96 7.62 -2.54
C ARG A 89 -2.41 6.64 -3.56
N GLN A 90 -1.44 7.06 -4.37
CA GLN A 90 -0.84 6.20 -5.39
C GLN A 90 -0.16 4.98 -4.79
N ILE A 91 0.41 5.14 -3.59
CA ILE A 91 1.12 4.05 -2.94
C ILE A 91 0.17 3.18 -2.14
N ALA A 92 -0.73 3.80 -1.39
CA ALA A 92 -1.62 3.07 -0.51
C ALA A 92 -2.61 2.18 -1.25
N GLY A 93 -3.05 2.60 -2.44
CA GLY A 93 -4.01 1.83 -3.21
C GLY A 93 -3.53 0.43 -3.56
N PRO A 94 -2.41 0.31 -4.31
CA PRO A 94 -1.88 -1.00 -4.66
C PRO A 94 -1.51 -1.85 -3.45
N LEU A 95 -0.98 -1.23 -2.40
CA LEU A 95 -0.61 -1.95 -1.19
C LEU A 95 -1.83 -2.53 -0.51
N LYS A 96 -2.89 -1.74 -0.42
CA LYS A 96 -4.14 -2.17 0.21
C LYS A 96 -4.78 -3.31 -0.57
N ALA A 97 -4.76 -3.22 -1.90
CA ALA A 97 -5.31 -4.25 -2.75
C ALA A 97 -4.56 -5.57 -2.59
N PHE A 98 -3.24 -5.51 -2.60
CA PHE A 98 -2.43 -6.71 -2.40
C PHE A 98 -2.70 -7.33 -1.04
N ASP A 99 -2.74 -6.51 0.00
CA ASP A 99 -2.98 -7.00 1.36
C ASP A 99 -4.31 -7.72 1.45
N ALA A 100 -5.36 -7.16 0.87
CA ALA A 100 -6.68 -7.78 0.89
C ALA A 100 -6.71 -9.09 0.12
N GLU A 101 -6.09 -9.13 -1.05
CA GLU A 101 -6.05 -10.33 -1.87
C GLU A 101 -5.26 -11.44 -1.19
N ALA A 102 -4.12 -11.09 -0.60
CA ALA A 102 -3.29 -12.06 0.09
C ALA A 102 -4.02 -12.63 1.31
N LYS A 103 -4.70 -11.78 2.07
CA LYS A 103 -5.47 -12.23 3.23
C LYS A 103 -6.61 -13.16 2.83
N ALA A 104 -7.28 -12.85 1.73
CA ALA A 104 -8.37 -13.69 1.25
C ALA A 104 -7.86 -15.08 0.86
N LEU A 105 -6.69 -15.14 0.22
CA LEU A 105 -6.12 -16.42 -0.17
C LEU A 105 -5.61 -17.21 1.03
N VAL A 106 -5.05 -16.52 2.02
CA VAL A 106 -4.66 -17.17 3.27
C VAL A 106 -5.87 -17.82 3.92
N ALA A 107 -7.00 -17.13 3.94
CA ALA A 107 -8.22 -17.68 4.52
C ALA A 107 -8.67 -18.93 3.76
N ARG A 108 -8.54 -18.94 2.44
CA ARG A 108 -8.89 -20.12 1.65
C ARG A 108 -7.98 -21.30 1.94
N VAL A 109 -6.69 -21.03 2.14
CA VAL A 109 -5.74 -22.09 2.51
C VAL A 109 -6.14 -22.71 3.85
N VAL A 110 -6.45 -21.87 4.82
CA VAL A 110 -6.88 -22.34 6.14
C VAL A 110 -8.15 -23.18 6.04
N GLU A 111 -9.09 -22.74 5.22
CA GLU A 111 -10.35 -23.46 5.05
C GLU A 111 -10.13 -24.83 4.41
N VAL A 112 -9.34 -24.90 3.37
CA VAL A 112 -9.05 -26.16 2.69
C VAL A 112 -8.31 -27.10 3.64
N ARG A 113 -7.33 -26.57 4.38
CA ARG A 113 -6.60 -27.38 5.32
C ARG A 113 -7.51 -27.93 6.42
N ALA A 114 -8.42 -27.11 6.92
CA ALA A 114 -9.35 -27.56 7.95
C ALA A 114 -10.27 -28.68 7.44
N GLY A 115 -10.70 -28.55 6.19
CA GLY A 115 -11.53 -29.60 5.58
C GLY A 115 -10.81 -30.91 5.46
N LEU A 116 -9.54 -30.88 5.05
CA LEU A 116 -8.73 -32.09 4.96
C LEU A 116 -8.45 -32.68 6.34
N ASP A 117 -8.17 -31.82 7.29
CA ASP A 117 -7.90 -32.25 8.66
C ASP A 117 -9.10 -32.99 9.23
N ALA A 118 -10.29 -32.48 8.99
CA ALA A 118 -11.51 -33.10 9.44
C ALA A 118 -11.70 -34.49 8.83
N GLN A 119 -11.37 -34.65 7.54
CA GLN A 119 -11.47 -35.94 6.90
C GLN A 119 -10.47 -36.96 7.46
N VAL A 120 -9.27 -36.50 7.76
CA VAL A 120 -8.26 -37.40 8.31
C VAL A 120 -8.66 -37.88 9.68
N LYS A 121 -9.31 -37.07 10.46
CA LYS A 121 -9.70 -37.44 11.82
C LYS A 121 -10.88 -38.40 11.88
N GLU A 122 -11.59 -38.50 10.79
CA GLU A 122 -12.65 -39.49 10.74
C GLU A 122 -12.14 -40.86 10.41
#